data_2d7340d24c582c6d212a0acc9543680e
#
_entry.id   2d7340d24c582c6d212a0acc9543680e
#
_cell.length_a   1.000
_cell.length_b   1.000
_cell.length_c   1.000
_cell.angle_alpha   90.00
_cell.angle_beta   90.00
_cell.angle_gamma   90.00
#
_symmetry.space_group_name_H-M   'P 1'
#
loop_
_entity.id
_entity.type
_entity.pdbx_description
1 polymer ?
#
loop_
_entity_poly.entity_id
_entity_poly.type
_entity_poly.pdbx_seq_one_letter_code
_entity_poly.pdbx_strand_id
1 'polypeptide(L)'
;MKKCFALFLSLALLLSCVTAAFAEEIGVVPYEIAALDTVIYIPENMTVTDETETDENVSVTLALNGREDCGFGINIGYSEAYEGYTMLTLPDDARQEMIDYYAQNYAGANEPSVMEMEDEYADFSPLIAAGKGADGNLYCTYVIVYDGFIITTYGAIAADEFDYDSYGALYTLYFQVIDMLMG
;
A
#
# COMPACT_ATOMS: atom_id res chain seq x y z
N MET A 1 6.69 -36.99 24.49
CA MET A 1 6.37 -35.56 24.65
C MET A 1 7.57 -34.64 24.56
N LYS A 2 8.71 -34.87 25.25
CA LYS A 2 9.89 -33.96 25.19
C LYS A 2 10.55 -33.83 23.80
N LYS A 3 10.52 -34.87 22.95
CA LYS A 3 11.13 -34.82 21.60
C LYS A 3 10.27 -34.01 20.59
N CYS A 4 8.94 -34.01 20.72
CA CYS A 4 8.07 -33.20 19.87
C CYS A 4 8.18 -31.71 20.21
N PHE A 5 8.38 -31.37 21.49
CA PHE A 5 8.55 -29.98 21.92
C PHE A 5 9.85 -29.37 21.42
N ALA A 6 10.96 -30.16 21.42
CA ALA A 6 12.23 -29.72 20.88
C ALA A 6 12.18 -29.49 19.35
N LEU A 7 11.40 -30.32 18.62
CA LEU A 7 11.21 -30.17 17.18
C LEU A 7 10.38 -28.94 16.85
N PHE A 8 9.34 -28.65 17.63
CA PHE A 8 8.51 -27.45 17.48
C PHE A 8 9.29 -26.17 17.79
N LEU A 9 10.12 -26.18 18.82
CA LEU A 9 10.97 -25.05 19.20
C LEU A 9 12.05 -24.76 18.15
N SER A 10 12.65 -25.82 17.56
CA SER A 10 13.65 -25.67 16.49
C SER A 10 13.02 -25.18 15.18
N LEU A 11 11.78 -25.56 14.87
CA LEU A 11 11.04 -25.11 13.70
C LEU A 11 10.60 -23.63 13.85
N ALA A 12 10.16 -23.24 15.05
CA ALA A 12 9.82 -21.84 15.37
C ALA A 12 11.04 -20.93 15.33
N LEU A 13 12.21 -21.40 15.82
CA LEU A 13 13.50 -20.67 15.71
C LEU A 13 13.98 -20.56 14.25
N LEU A 14 13.81 -21.61 13.44
CA LEU A 14 14.14 -21.56 12.02
C LEU A 14 13.22 -20.59 11.26
N LEU A 15 11.92 -20.57 11.55
CA LEU A 15 10.98 -19.62 10.95
C LEU A 15 11.29 -18.17 11.36
N SER A 16 11.66 -17.92 12.62
CA SER A 16 12.05 -16.57 13.06
C SER A 16 13.40 -16.11 12.50
N CYS A 17 14.33 -17.04 12.24
CA CYS A 17 15.60 -16.69 11.57
C CYS A 17 15.42 -16.46 10.07
N VAL A 18 14.43 -17.11 9.43
CA VAL A 18 14.13 -16.91 8.00
C VAL A 18 13.51 -15.53 7.78
N THR A 19 12.63 -15.08 8.66
CA THR A 19 12.05 -13.72 8.57
C THR A 19 13.08 -12.61 8.82
N ALA A 20 14.10 -12.85 9.66
CA ALA A 20 15.19 -11.89 9.92
C ALA A 20 16.29 -11.89 8.83
N ALA A 21 16.38 -12.94 8.01
CA ALA A 21 17.43 -13.09 7.00
C ALA A 21 17.04 -12.57 5.60
N PHE A 22 15.77 -12.17 5.40
CA PHE A 22 15.24 -11.71 4.11
C PHE A 22 14.74 -10.26 4.09
N ALA A 23 14.83 -9.54 5.20
CA ALA A 23 14.69 -8.08 5.16
C ALA A 23 16.09 -7.50 4.90
N GLU A 24 16.57 -7.51 3.66
CA GLU A 24 17.42 -6.39 3.24
C GLU A 24 16.57 -5.15 3.48
N GLU A 25 17.00 -4.29 4.42
CA GLU A 25 16.40 -2.97 4.58
C GLU A 25 16.50 -2.28 3.23
N ILE A 26 15.39 -2.20 2.52
CA ILE A 26 15.33 -1.38 1.31
C ILE A 26 15.55 0.05 1.79
N GLY A 27 16.68 0.65 1.40
CA GLY A 27 16.94 2.05 1.69
C GLY A 27 15.82 2.92 1.11
N VAL A 28 15.64 4.08 1.70
CA VAL A 28 14.64 5.06 1.22
C VAL A 28 15.32 6.39 0.93
N VAL A 29 14.81 7.12 -0.05
CA VAL A 29 15.28 8.46 -0.42
C VAL A 29 14.14 9.46 -0.30
N PRO A 30 14.41 10.68 0.22
CA PRO A 30 13.38 11.70 0.33
C PRO A 30 12.96 12.19 -1.06
N TYR A 31 11.67 12.37 -1.25
CA TYR A 31 11.06 12.98 -2.41
C TYR A 31 10.08 14.06 -1.95
N GLU A 32 10.30 15.31 -2.42
CA GLU A 32 9.44 16.45 -2.12
C GLU A 32 8.26 16.47 -3.09
N ILE A 33 7.05 16.44 -2.54
CA ILE A 33 5.82 16.68 -3.30
C ILE A 33 5.53 18.16 -3.19
N ALA A 34 5.97 18.92 -4.19
CA ALA A 34 5.93 20.39 -4.16
C ALA A 34 4.51 20.95 -3.97
N ALA A 35 3.51 20.32 -4.55
CA ALA A 35 2.11 20.71 -4.43
C ALA A 35 1.56 20.69 -3.00
N LEU A 36 2.10 19.82 -2.15
CA LEU A 36 1.64 19.61 -0.78
C LEU A 36 2.61 20.17 0.27
N ASP A 37 3.75 20.74 -0.15
CA ASP A 37 4.84 21.20 0.74
C ASP A 37 5.23 20.09 1.75
N THR A 38 5.29 18.86 1.26
CA THR A 38 5.57 17.68 2.09
C THR A 38 6.63 16.78 1.46
N VAL A 39 7.27 15.96 2.29
CA VAL A 39 8.28 15.00 1.85
C VAL A 39 7.79 13.60 2.13
N ILE A 40 7.83 12.74 1.11
CA ILE A 40 7.68 11.29 1.28
C ILE A 40 9.03 10.62 1.10
N TYR A 41 9.16 9.43 1.65
CA TYR A 41 10.34 8.61 1.46
C TYR A 41 10.02 7.48 0.49
N ILE A 42 10.65 7.45 -0.67
CA ILE A 42 10.46 6.40 -1.67
C ILE A 42 11.56 5.35 -1.57
N PRO A 43 11.26 4.05 -1.83
CA PRO A 43 12.28 3.01 -1.86
C PRO A 43 13.40 3.32 -2.85
N GLU A 44 14.68 3.10 -2.46
CA GLU A 44 15.86 3.35 -3.33
C GLU A 44 15.83 2.56 -4.66
N ASN A 45 15.11 1.45 -4.68
CA ASN A 45 14.92 0.64 -5.89
C ASN A 45 13.80 1.16 -6.78
N MET A 46 13.19 2.30 -6.45
CA MET A 46 12.18 2.97 -7.27
C MET A 46 12.68 4.33 -7.78
N THR A 47 12.09 4.77 -8.88
CA THR A 47 12.35 6.08 -9.47
C THR A 47 11.02 6.74 -9.80
N VAL A 48 10.83 8.01 -9.39
CA VAL A 48 9.67 8.81 -9.82
C VAL A 48 9.78 9.07 -11.32
N THR A 49 8.75 8.70 -12.05
CA THR A 49 8.68 8.85 -13.51
C THR A 49 7.76 9.96 -13.95
N ASP A 50 6.78 10.31 -13.12
CA ASP A 50 5.83 11.38 -13.39
C ASP A 50 5.21 11.89 -12.09
N GLU A 51 4.89 13.21 -12.07
CA GLU A 51 4.10 13.85 -11.03
C GLU A 51 3.08 14.76 -11.70
N THR A 52 1.82 14.58 -11.34
CA THR A 52 0.72 15.40 -11.84
C THR A 52 -0.05 15.99 -10.68
N GLU A 53 -0.39 17.28 -10.82
CA GLU A 53 -1.22 18.02 -9.87
C GLU A 53 -2.48 18.51 -10.55
N THR A 54 -3.59 18.37 -9.84
CA THR A 54 -4.87 18.97 -10.18
C THR A 54 -5.41 19.70 -8.95
N ASP A 55 -6.52 20.42 -9.09
CA ASP A 55 -7.17 21.13 -7.97
C ASP A 55 -7.65 20.16 -6.85
N GLU A 56 -7.80 18.88 -7.14
CA GLU A 56 -8.39 17.89 -6.24
C GLU A 56 -7.42 16.77 -5.84
N ASN A 57 -6.30 16.61 -6.55
CA ASN A 57 -5.46 15.43 -6.40
C ASN A 57 -4.01 15.67 -6.83
N VAL A 58 -3.09 15.05 -6.11
CA VAL A 58 -1.69 14.89 -6.50
C VAL A 58 -1.42 13.42 -6.77
N SER A 59 -0.80 13.13 -7.90
CA SER A 59 -0.45 11.78 -8.32
C SER A 59 1.04 11.68 -8.61
N VAL A 60 1.70 10.73 -7.98
CA VAL A 60 3.11 10.40 -8.19
C VAL A 60 3.19 9.00 -8.77
N THR A 61 3.80 8.88 -9.94
CA THR A 61 4.03 7.59 -10.60
C THR A 61 5.49 7.16 -10.43
N LEU A 62 5.68 5.89 -10.09
CA LEU A 62 6.99 5.31 -9.83
C LEU A 62 7.22 4.06 -10.69
N ALA A 63 8.46 3.86 -11.09
CA ALA A 63 8.93 2.62 -11.71
C ALA A 63 9.88 1.88 -10.79
N LEU A 64 9.79 0.56 -10.76
CA LEU A 64 10.77 -0.30 -10.09
C LEU A 64 11.99 -0.45 -11.00
N ASN A 65 13.17 -0.13 -10.49
CA ASN A 65 14.39 -0.12 -11.28
C ASN A 65 14.70 -1.51 -11.88
N GLY A 66 14.93 -1.55 -13.19
CA GLY A 66 15.19 -2.80 -13.90
C GLY A 66 13.94 -3.63 -14.25
N ARG A 67 12.73 -3.11 -14.00
CA ARG A 67 11.45 -3.76 -14.30
C ARG A 67 10.60 -2.85 -15.22
N GLU A 68 10.24 -3.35 -16.39
CA GLU A 68 9.35 -2.65 -17.33
C GLU A 68 7.91 -3.19 -17.28
N ASP A 69 7.71 -4.30 -16.58
CA ASP A 69 6.45 -5.03 -16.48
C ASP A 69 5.61 -4.60 -15.28
N CYS A 70 6.11 -3.70 -14.43
CA CYS A 70 5.39 -3.21 -13.27
C CYS A 70 5.54 -1.70 -13.10
N GLY A 71 4.51 -1.08 -12.53
CA GLY A 71 4.46 0.32 -12.17
C GLY A 71 3.77 0.50 -10.83
N PHE A 72 4.07 1.61 -10.16
CA PHE A 72 3.54 1.94 -8.84
C PHE A 72 3.06 3.37 -8.83
N GLY A 73 2.21 3.71 -7.89
CA GLY A 73 1.79 5.08 -7.75
C GLY A 73 1.23 5.39 -6.37
N ILE A 74 1.23 6.69 -6.09
CA ILE A 74 0.59 7.30 -4.94
C ILE A 74 -0.36 8.35 -5.47
N ASN A 75 -1.63 8.29 -5.05
CA ASN A 75 -2.59 9.35 -5.29
C ASN A 75 -3.02 9.92 -3.95
N ILE A 76 -2.96 11.23 -3.81
CA ILE A 76 -3.33 11.96 -2.60
C ILE A 76 -4.44 12.93 -2.99
N GLY A 77 -5.64 12.67 -2.54
CA GLY A 77 -6.79 13.54 -2.68
C GLY A 77 -7.23 14.08 -1.33
N TYR A 78 -8.02 15.17 -1.35
CA TYR A 78 -8.61 15.74 -0.16
C TYR A 78 -10.12 15.93 -0.35
N SER A 79 -10.89 15.66 0.70
CA SER A 79 -12.32 15.90 0.73
C SER A 79 -12.76 16.34 2.13
N GLU A 80 -13.33 17.53 2.23
CA GLU A 80 -13.93 18.05 3.48
C GLU A 80 -14.98 17.08 4.07
N ALA A 81 -15.62 16.26 3.24
CA ALA A 81 -16.60 15.27 3.69
C ALA A 81 -15.99 14.18 4.58
N TYR A 82 -14.68 14.00 4.55
CA TYR A 82 -13.96 12.99 5.31
C TYR A 82 -13.08 13.56 6.43
N GLU A 83 -13.17 14.85 6.73
CA GLU A 83 -12.49 15.46 7.88
C GLU A 83 -12.90 14.78 9.19
N GLY A 84 -11.90 14.47 10.01
CA GLY A 84 -12.07 13.78 11.29
C GLY A 84 -12.41 12.29 11.19
N TYR A 85 -12.39 11.71 10.00
CA TYR A 85 -12.58 10.27 9.78
C TYR A 85 -11.28 9.55 9.44
N THR A 86 -11.26 8.28 9.83
CA THR A 86 -10.33 7.26 9.33
C THR A 86 -11.12 6.21 8.54
N MET A 87 -10.46 5.30 7.85
CA MET A 87 -11.14 4.22 7.13
C MET A 87 -12.07 3.40 8.07
N LEU A 88 -11.67 3.21 9.33
CA LEU A 88 -12.45 2.45 10.31
C LEU A 88 -13.66 3.22 10.84
N THR A 89 -13.57 4.56 10.90
CA THR A 89 -14.61 5.43 11.45
C THR A 89 -15.51 6.07 10.39
N LEU A 90 -15.19 5.87 9.10
CA LEU A 90 -16.07 6.31 8.01
C LEU A 90 -17.50 5.78 8.20
N PRO A 91 -18.53 6.56 7.84
CA PRO A 91 -19.90 6.06 7.71
C PRO A 91 -19.95 4.79 6.84
N ASP A 92 -20.80 3.84 7.22
CA ASP A 92 -20.87 2.54 6.55
C ASP A 92 -21.19 2.64 5.06
N ASP A 93 -22.04 3.61 4.67
CA ASP A 93 -22.40 3.88 3.28
C ASP A 93 -21.20 4.41 2.47
N ALA A 94 -20.44 5.36 3.00
CA ALA A 94 -19.25 5.88 2.34
C ALA A 94 -18.16 4.81 2.18
N ARG A 95 -17.94 4.00 3.22
CA ARG A 95 -17.01 2.87 3.15
C ARG A 95 -17.46 1.83 2.14
N GLN A 96 -18.77 1.53 2.08
CA GLN A 96 -19.33 0.58 1.12
C GLN A 96 -19.19 1.08 -0.32
N GLU A 97 -19.36 2.38 -0.57
CA GLU A 97 -19.13 2.97 -1.90
C GLU A 97 -17.70 2.76 -2.39
N MET A 98 -16.70 2.92 -1.51
CA MET A 98 -15.30 2.63 -1.85
C MET A 98 -15.08 1.14 -2.16
N ILE A 99 -15.66 0.25 -1.36
CA ILE A 99 -15.59 -1.21 -1.58
C ILE A 99 -16.20 -1.55 -2.94
N ASP A 100 -17.39 -1.04 -3.23
CA ASP A 100 -18.10 -1.30 -4.48
C ASP A 100 -17.34 -0.75 -5.69
N TYR A 101 -16.72 0.42 -5.57
CA TYR A 101 -15.88 0.99 -6.63
C TYR A 101 -14.75 0.04 -7.04
N TYR A 102 -13.99 -0.46 -6.07
CA TYR A 102 -12.89 -1.39 -6.38
C TYR A 102 -13.40 -2.76 -6.83
N ALA A 103 -14.50 -3.26 -6.27
CA ALA A 103 -15.12 -4.51 -6.70
C ALA A 103 -15.59 -4.47 -8.16
N GLN A 104 -16.00 -3.29 -8.65
CA GLN A 104 -16.42 -3.09 -10.04
C GLN A 104 -15.23 -2.91 -11.00
N ASN A 105 -14.15 -2.29 -10.53
CA ASN A 105 -13.01 -1.96 -11.38
C ASN A 105 -11.93 -3.05 -11.42
N TYR A 106 -11.88 -3.93 -10.41
CA TYR A 106 -10.93 -5.01 -10.36
C TYR A 106 -11.65 -6.36 -10.43
N ALA A 107 -11.43 -7.08 -11.52
CA ALA A 107 -11.88 -8.47 -11.63
C ALA A 107 -10.87 -9.38 -10.95
N GLY A 108 -11.26 -10.16 -9.97
CA GLY A 108 -10.31 -11.06 -9.34
C GLY A 108 -10.82 -11.82 -8.13
N ALA A 109 -9.92 -12.51 -7.45
CA ALA A 109 -10.22 -13.54 -6.48
C ALA A 109 -10.61 -13.02 -5.08
N ASN A 110 -10.35 -11.77 -4.77
CA ASN A 110 -10.59 -11.22 -3.44
C ASN A 110 -11.57 -10.04 -3.49
N GLU A 111 -12.60 -10.10 -2.65
CA GLU A 111 -13.44 -8.93 -2.41
C GLU A 111 -12.60 -7.85 -1.69
N PRO A 112 -12.71 -6.57 -2.09
CA PRO A 112 -12.10 -5.48 -1.37
C PRO A 112 -12.54 -5.48 0.09
N SER A 113 -11.62 -5.29 1.01
CA SER A 113 -11.91 -5.33 2.44
C SER A 113 -11.01 -4.41 3.24
N VAL A 114 -11.51 -3.93 4.36
CA VAL A 114 -10.68 -3.14 5.28
C VAL A 114 -9.84 -4.10 6.13
N MET A 115 -8.53 -3.87 6.14
CA MET A 115 -7.59 -4.56 7.02
C MET A 115 -7.39 -3.72 8.28
N GLU A 116 -7.89 -4.19 9.42
CA GLU A 116 -7.64 -3.53 10.68
C GLU A 116 -6.17 -3.68 11.07
N MET A 117 -5.50 -2.55 11.26
CA MET A 117 -4.14 -2.49 11.81
C MET A 117 -4.22 -2.48 13.33
N GLU A 118 -3.19 -3.00 13.98
CA GLU A 118 -3.11 -3.04 15.43
C GLU A 118 -2.62 -1.70 16.03
N ASP A 119 -3.13 -1.38 17.22
CA ASP A 119 -2.66 -0.30 18.13
C ASP A 119 -2.39 1.05 17.44
N GLU A 120 -1.13 1.49 17.42
CA GLU A 120 -0.70 2.81 16.97
C GLU A 120 -0.95 3.09 15.47
N TYR A 121 -1.15 2.03 14.69
CA TYR A 121 -1.43 2.13 13.25
C TYR A 121 -2.92 2.00 12.91
N ALA A 122 -3.81 1.87 13.90
CA ALA A 122 -5.24 1.64 13.67
C ALA A 122 -5.89 2.73 12.80
N ASP A 123 -5.49 3.99 13.00
CA ASP A 123 -6.01 5.13 12.22
C ASP A 123 -5.61 5.09 10.72
N PHE A 124 -4.58 4.32 10.40
CA PHE A 124 -4.08 4.12 9.03
C PHE A 124 -4.50 2.79 8.42
N SER A 125 -5.47 2.11 9.04
CA SER A 125 -6.04 0.86 8.51
C SER A 125 -6.51 1.03 7.07
N PRO A 126 -5.97 0.26 6.08
CA PRO A 126 -6.32 0.46 4.69
C PRO A 126 -7.53 -0.36 4.26
N LEU A 127 -8.26 0.14 3.28
CA LEU A 127 -9.01 -0.72 2.37
C LEU A 127 -8.03 -1.35 1.39
N ILE A 128 -8.01 -2.68 1.33
CA ILE A 128 -7.18 -3.44 0.38
C ILE A 128 -8.07 -3.95 -0.75
N ALA A 129 -7.61 -3.70 -1.97
CA ALA A 129 -8.23 -4.24 -3.17
C ALA A 129 -7.16 -4.84 -4.09
N ALA A 130 -7.41 -6.04 -4.59
CA ALA A 130 -6.52 -6.68 -5.57
C ALA A 130 -7.34 -7.37 -6.64
N GLY A 131 -6.88 -7.29 -7.89
CA GLY A 131 -7.55 -7.91 -9.02
C GLY A 131 -7.03 -7.41 -10.36
N LYS A 132 -7.56 -7.96 -11.45
CA LYS A 132 -7.19 -7.51 -12.80
C LYS A 132 -8.00 -6.28 -13.19
N GLY A 133 -7.30 -5.23 -13.62
CA GLY A 133 -7.90 -4.06 -14.24
C GLY A 133 -8.40 -4.34 -15.65
N ALA A 134 -9.09 -3.36 -16.22
CA ALA A 134 -9.63 -3.44 -17.58
C ALA A 134 -8.52 -3.55 -18.67
N ASP A 135 -7.31 -3.11 -18.36
CA ASP A 135 -6.11 -3.22 -19.18
C ASP A 135 -5.44 -4.60 -19.14
N GLY A 136 -5.94 -5.48 -18.26
CA GLY A 136 -5.44 -6.84 -18.07
C GLY A 136 -4.29 -6.97 -17.08
N ASN A 137 -3.77 -5.85 -16.54
CA ASN A 137 -2.75 -5.87 -15.49
C ASN A 137 -3.36 -6.29 -14.14
N LEU A 138 -2.57 -6.97 -13.34
CA LEU A 138 -2.91 -7.25 -11.95
C LEU A 138 -2.57 -6.04 -11.10
N TYR A 139 -3.54 -5.59 -10.32
CA TYR A 139 -3.41 -4.49 -9.37
C TYR A 139 -3.46 -4.99 -7.94
N CYS A 140 -2.69 -4.35 -7.07
CA CYS A 140 -2.87 -4.39 -5.63
C CYS A 140 -2.86 -2.95 -5.13
N THR A 141 -3.86 -2.59 -4.33
CA THR A 141 -4.12 -1.20 -3.94
C THR A 141 -4.43 -1.15 -2.45
N TYR A 142 -3.82 -0.18 -1.77
CA TYR A 142 -4.11 0.19 -0.39
C TYR A 142 -4.69 1.60 -0.38
N VAL A 143 -5.85 1.78 0.23
CA VAL A 143 -6.52 3.08 0.35
C VAL A 143 -6.64 3.44 1.81
N ILE A 144 -6.01 4.54 2.22
CA ILE A 144 -6.13 5.12 3.55
C ILE A 144 -7.08 6.32 3.46
N VAL A 145 -7.95 6.45 4.45
CA VAL A 145 -8.66 7.71 4.74
C VAL A 145 -8.16 8.21 6.09
N TYR A 146 -7.68 9.43 6.12
CA TYR A 146 -7.17 10.05 7.33
C TYR A 146 -7.41 11.56 7.29
N ASP A 147 -8.27 12.06 8.18
CA ASP A 147 -8.55 13.48 8.41
C ASP A 147 -8.77 14.30 7.10
N GLY A 148 -9.67 13.83 6.25
CA GLY A 148 -9.99 14.46 4.96
C GLY A 148 -9.11 13.97 3.81
N PHE A 149 -7.96 13.41 4.06
CA PHE A 149 -7.12 12.84 3.01
C PHE A 149 -7.58 11.46 2.60
N ILE A 150 -7.57 11.22 1.30
CA ILE A 150 -7.77 9.91 0.67
C ILE A 150 -6.46 9.58 -0.04
N ILE A 151 -5.69 8.66 0.53
CA ILE A 151 -4.38 8.31 -0.01
C ILE A 151 -4.44 6.89 -0.54
N THR A 152 -4.12 6.75 -1.81
CA THR A 152 -4.09 5.47 -2.50
C THR A 152 -2.66 5.15 -2.89
N THR A 153 -2.11 4.05 -2.39
CA THR A 153 -0.89 3.44 -2.93
C THR A 153 -1.24 2.22 -3.73
N TYR A 154 -0.70 2.08 -4.92
CA TYR A 154 -0.98 0.93 -5.78
C TYR A 154 0.25 0.42 -6.49
N GLY A 155 0.24 -0.87 -6.78
CA GLY A 155 1.13 -1.53 -7.73
C GLY A 155 0.31 -2.15 -8.84
N ALA A 156 0.83 -2.08 -10.06
CA ALA A 156 0.30 -2.72 -11.25
C ALA A 156 1.39 -3.58 -11.88
N ILE A 157 1.08 -4.82 -12.25
CA ILE A 157 2.03 -5.74 -12.88
C ILE A 157 1.40 -6.45 -14.08
N ALA A 158 2.15 -6.54 -15.16
CA ALA A 158 1.75 -7.27 -16.38
C ALA A 158 2.00 -8.78 -16.23
N ALA A 159 1.47 -9.39 -15.16
CA ALA A 159 1.62 -10.80 -14.81
C ALA A 159 0.35 -11.35 -14.17
N ASP A 160 0.32 -12.66 -13.90
CA ASP A 160 -0.82 -13.29 -13.21
C ASP A 160 -0.74 -13.23 -11.69
N GLU A 161 0.44 -12.92 -11.13
CA GLU A 161 0.67 -12.79 -9.68
C GLU A 161 1.77 -11.77 -9.40
N PHE A 162 1.70 -11.10 -8.23
CA PHE A 162 2.79 -10.27 -7.74
C PHE A 162 3.93 -11.18 -7.28
N ASP A 163 5.12 -10.91 -7.77
CA ASP A 163 6.33 -11.54 -7.26
C ASP A 163 6.80 -10.86 -5.95
N TYR A 164 7.79 -11.45 -5.32
CA TYR A 164 8.30 -10.98 -4.03
C TYR A 164 8.81 -9.54 -4.08
N ASP A 165 9.52 -9.16 -5.16
CA ASP A 165 10.14 -7.84 -5.27
C ASP A 165 9.09 -6.75 -5.49
N SER A 166 8.11 -6.98 -6.38
CA SER A 166 7.04 -6.02 -6.66
C SER A 166 6.09 -5.86 -5.47
N TYR A 167 5.77 -6.97 -4.76
CA TYR A 167 4.96 -6.89 -3.54
C TYR A 167 5.71 -6.18 -2.40
N GLY A 168 6.98 -6.50 -2.20
CA GLY A 168 7.82 -5.86 -1.19
C GLY A 168 7.98 -4.36 -1.44
N ALA A 169 8.15 -3.95 -2.71
CA ALA A 169 8.22 -2.55 -3.09
C ALA A 169 6.91 -1.80 -2.79
N LEU A 170 5.75 -2.36 -3.13
CA LEU A 170 4.44 -1.79 -2.82
C LEU A 170 4.21 -1.67 -1.30
N TYR A 171 4.54 -2.72 -0.56
CA TYR A 171 4.41 -2.75 0.89
C TYR A 171 5.28 -1.68 1.57
N THR A 172 6.54 -1.54 1.13
CA THR A 172 7.42 -0.49 1.63
C THR A 172 6.85 0.90 1.32
N LEU A 173 6.39 1.13 0.09
CA LEU A 173 5.79 2.40 -0.30
C LEU A 173 4.57 2.76 0.55
N TYR A 174 3.71 1.79 0.85
CA TYR A 174 2.57 1.98 1.73
C TYR A 174 2.99 2.44 3.13
N PHE A 175 4.01 1.81 3.74
CA PHE A 175 4.49 2.22 5.06
C PHE A 175 5.17 3.58 5.05
N GLN A 176 5.86 3.96 3.97
CA GLN A 176 6.41 5.31 3.85
C GLN A 176 5.31 6.39 3.80
N VAL A 177 4.16 6.07 3.24
CA VAL A 177 2.98 6.96 3.30
C VAL A 177 2.46 7.09 4.73
N ILE A 178 2.40 5.99 5.49
CA ILE A 178 2.02 6.05 6.92
C ILE A 178 3.01 6.92 7.70
N ASP A 179 4.31 6.70 7.53
CA ASP A 179 5.35 7.50 8.19
C ASP A 179 5.22 8.99 7.88
N MET A 180 4.88 9.33 6.64
CA MET A 180 4.58 10.73 6.24
C MET A 180 3.38 11.29 7.02
N LEU A 181 2.33 10.51 7.23
CA LEU A 181 1.11 10.95 7.93
C LEU A 181 1.32 11.06 9.45
N MET A 182 2.25 10.30 10.00
CA MET A 182 2.58 10.33 11.43
C MET A 182 3.49 11.52 11.80
N GLY A 183 4.14 12.18 10.82
CA GLY A 183 5.01 13.36 11.01
C GLY A 183 6.36 13.00 11.51
#